data_a8b2be160163335ea91770ae57d5099e
#
_entry.id   a8b2be160163335ea91770ae57d5099e
#
_cell.length_a   1.000
_cell.length_b   1.000
_cell.length_c   1.000
_cell.angle_alpha   90.00
_cell.angle_beta   90.00
_cell.angle_gamma   90.00
#
_symmetry.space_group_name_H-M   'P 1'
#
loop_
_entity.id
_entity.type
_entity.pdbx_description
1 polymer ?
#
loop_
_entity_poly.entity_id
_entity_poly.type
_entity_poly.pdbx_seq_one_letter_code
_entity_poly.pdbx_strand_id
1 'polypeptide(L)'
;MNKRVRSYFLTINKGAECFANLADLIAKTIGTNDYFAYIRHDKDTKETGEPVAPHYHLLLVFKNARSFEAIQRDFKGARIEETLNIVSAVNYLVHNGKPNKYAYDKSAIVTNSPNWLKSKFQVVKREEFIEDKLPYYILVEGYDTYLRLCRRFGASQLPSPIISKINAINCSFETETLENREKIKQGLVEMYGGSEQEEDEWNDLPF
;
A
#
# COMPACT_ATOMS: atom_id res chain seq x y z
N MET A 1 9.14 5.13 30.03
CA MET A 1 7.95 5.73 29.36
C MET A 1 7.39 4.69 28.41
N ASN A 2 6.12 4.33 28.56
CA ASN A 2 5.49 3.39 27.64
C ASN A 2 5.28 4.08 26.29
N LYS A 3 5.90 3.56 25.25
CA LYS A 3 5.74 4.06 23.88
C LYS A 3 4.28 3.98 23.45
N ARG A 4 3.75 5.05 22.86
CA ARG A 4 2.39 5.14 22.34
C ARG A 4 2.45 5.39 20.82
N VAL A 5 1.73 4.59 20.07
CA VAL A 5 1.65 4.71 18.60
C VAL A 5 0.19 4.77 18.14
N ARG A 6 -0.02 5.21 16.90
CA ARG A 6 -1.35 5.39 16.33
C ARG A 6 -1.84 4.20 15.53
N SER A 7 -0.97 3.25 15.21
CA SER A 7 -1.39 2.13 14.36
C SER A 7 -0.71 0.82 14.75
N TYR A 8 -1.52 -0.24 14.75
CA TYR A 8 -1.12 -1.59 15.08
C TYR A 8 -1.62 -2.57 14.04
N PHE A 9 -0.77 -3.54 13.71
CA PHE A 9 -1.15 -4.69 12.90
C PHE A 9 -1.14 -5.95 13.78
N LEU A 10 -2.26 -6.68 13.77
CA LEU A 10 -2.44 -7.85 14.60
C LEU A 10 -2.63 -9.10 13.73
N THR A 11 -1.95 -10.18 14.12
CA THR A 11 -2.24 -11.54 13.61
C THR A 11 -2.89 -12.34 14.75
N ILE A 12 -4.12 -12.81 14.51
CA ILE A 12 -4.96 -13.46 15.50
C ILE A 12 -5.20 -14.89 15.05
N ASN A 13 -4.48 -15.83 15.63
CA ASN A 13 -4.61 -17.25 15.32
C ASN A 13 -5.85 -17.88 15.98
N LYS A 14 -6.37 -18.96 15.42
CA LYS A 14 -7.57 -19.69 15.89
C LYS A 14 -7.55 -20.06 17.39
N GLY A 15 -6.38 -20.21 18.00
CA GLY A 15 -6.23 -20.50 19.43
C GLY A 15 -6.19 -19.28 20.34
N ALA A 16 -6.20 -18.04 19.80
CA ALA A 16 -6.18 -16.83 20.61
C ALA A 16 -7.56 -16.58 21.29
N GLU A 17 -7.57 -16.08 22.53
CA GLU A 17 -8.80 -15.77 23.27
C GLU A 17 -9.71 -14.79 22.50
N CYS A 18 -9.12 -13.86 21.78
CA CYS A 18 -9.83 -12.84 21.00
C CYS A 18 -10.37 -13.34 19.64
N PHE A 19 -10.08 -14.58 19.22
CA PHE A 19 -10.45 -15.07 17.89
C PHE A 19 -11.98 -15.18 17.71
N ALA A 20 -12.69 -15.71 18.69
CA ALA A 20 -14.13 -16.01 18.58
C ALA A 20 -15.02 -14.77 18.66
N ASN A 21 -14.56 -13.72 19.35
CA ASN A 21 -15.32 -12.49 19.62
C ASN A 21 -14.66 -11.23 19.08
N LEU A 22 -13.91 -11.39 17.97
CA LEU A 22 -13.11 -10.31 17.37
C LEU A 22 -13.93 -9.05 17.06
N ALA A 23 -15.11 -9.20 16.47
CA ALA A 23 -15.96 -8.07 16.11
C ALA A 23 -16.40 -7.24 17.33
N ASP A 24 -16.76 -7.90 18.42
CA ASP A 24 -17.16 -7.24 19.67
C ASP A 24 -15.97 -6.50 20.32
N LEU A 25 -14.78 -7.10 20.27
CA LEU A 25 -13.57 -6.46 20.78
C LEU A 25 -13.19 -5.23 19.96
N ILE A 26 -13.28 -5.31 18.64
CA ILE A 26 -13.07 -4.15 17.77
C ILE A 26 -14.07 -3.05 18.13
N ALA A 27 -15.37 -3.37 18.21
CA ALA A 27 -16.41 -2.39 18.53
C ALA A 27 -16.20 -1.69 19.89
N LYS A 28 -15.64 -2.39 20.89
CA LYS A 28 -15.27 -1.81 22.19
C LYS A 28 -14.01 -0.96 22.18
N THR A 29 -13.09 -1.26 21.24
CA THR A 29 -11.75 -0.63 21.21
C THR A 29 -11.72 0.61 20.34
N ILE A 30 -12.49 0.63 19.23
CA ILE A 30 -12.50 1.67 18.21
C ILE A 30 -13.46 2.81 18.59
N GLY A 31 -12.93 4.03 18.58
CA GLY A 31 -13.71 5.26 18.74
C GLY A 31 -14.22 5.83 17.40
N THR A 32 -15.03 6.90 17.48
CA THR A 32 -15.71 7.50 16.32
C THR A 32 -14.78 7.96 15.19
N ASN A 33 -13.54 8.32 15.52
CA ASN A 33 -12.56 8.84 14.55
C ASN A 33 -11.38 7.87 14.35
N ASP A 34 -11.54 6.63 14.76
CA ASP A 34 -10.55 5.59 14.56
C ASP A 34 -10.96 4.73 13.36
N TYR A 35 -9.99 4.10 12.70
CA TYR A 35 -10.24 3.20 11.58
C TYR A 35 -9.79 1.78 11.92
N PHE A 36 -10.50 0.81 11.38
CA PHE A 36 -10.06 -0.57 11.36
C PHE A 36 -10.30 -1.21 10.00
N ALA A 37 -9.50 -2.22 9.70
CA ALA A 37 -9.73 -3.15 8.60
C ALA A 37 -9.25 -4.54 9.00
N TYR A 38 -10.08 -5.57 8.83
CA TYR A 38 -9.66 -6.94 9.07
C TYR A 38 -10.17 -7.88 8.00
N ILE A 39 -9.47 -9.00 7.85
CA ILE A 39 -9.82 -10.07 6.94
C ILE A 39 -9.48 -11.42 7.56
N ARG A 40 -10.26 -12.45 7.23
CA ARG A 40 -9.96 -13.83 7.60
C ARG A 40 -9.15 -14.51 6.52
N HIS A 41 -8.01 -15.06 6.89
CA HIS A 41 -7.17 -15.91 6.07
C HIS A 41 -7.43 -17.37 6.38
N ASP A 42 -7.96 -18.12 5.42
CA ASP A 42 -8.30 -19.54 5.54
C ASP A 42 -7.83 -20.37 4.33
N LYS A 43 -7.13 -19.73 3.39
CA LYS A 43 -6.60 -20.37 2.18
C LYS A 43 -5.07 -20.31 2.09
N ASP A 44 -4.41 -19.83 3.15
CA ASP A 44 -2.95 -19.74 3.17
C ASP A 44 -2.33 -21.13 3.26
N THR A 45 -1.19 -21.29 2.56
CA THR A 45 -0.36 -22.49 2.63
C THR A 45 1.06 -22.14 3.08
N LYS A 46 1.72 -23.09 3.73
CA LYS A 46 3.15 -23.02 4.00
C LYS A 46 3.94 -23.25 2.71
N GLU A 47 5.23 -22.99 2.73
CA GLU A 47 6.15 -23.32 1.61
C GLU A 47 6.13 -24.82 1.26
N THR A 48 5.80 -25.67 2.23
CA THR A 48 5.63 -27.12 2.06
C THR A 48 4.33 -27.51 1.35
N GLY A 49 3.43 -26.56 1.06
CA GLY A 49 2.09 -26.82 0.52
C GLY A 49 1.03 -27.18 1.56
N GLU A 50 1.40 -27.38 2.83
CA GLU A 50 0.44 -27.66 3.90
C GLU A 50 -0.44 -26.42 4.22
N PRO A 51 -1.75 -26.60 4.51
CA PRO A 51 -2.61 -25.50 4.88
C PRO A 51 -2.16 -24.84 6.21
N VAL A 52 -2.23 -23.53 6.28
CA VAL A 52 -2.07 -22.77 7.51
C VAL A 52 -3.42 -22.73 8.23
N ALA A 53 -3.40 -22.85 9.55
CA ALA A 53 -4.63 -22.71 10.35
C ALA A 53 -5.28 -21.34 10.09
N PRO A 54 -6.63 -21.27 10.01
CA PRO A 54 -7.33 -20.01 9.85
C PRO A 54 -6.92 -18.97 10.89
N HIS A 55 -6.70 -17.75 10.43
CA HIS A 55 -6.31 -16.62 11.27
C HIS A 55 -6.90 -15.31 10.74
N TYR A 56 -6.93 -14.27 11.57
CA TYR A 56 -7.29 -12.93 11.14
C TYR A 56 -6.06 -12.05 11.06
N HIS A 57 -6.02 -11.19 10.05
CA HIS A 57 -5.21 -10.00 10.04
C HIS A 57 -6.10 -8.79 10.34
N LEU A 58 -5.69 -7.99 11.32
CA LEU A 58 -6.42 -6.80 11.76
C LEU A 58 -5.48 -5.60 11.80
N LEU A 59 -5.85 -4.55 11.09
CA LEU A 59 -5.22 -3.23 11.17
C LEU A 59 -6.09 -2.31 12.02
N LEU A 60 -5.50 -1.70 13.03
CA LEU A 60 -6.11 -0.66 13.87
C LEU A 60 -5.38 0.66 13.67
N VAL A 61 -6.12 1.74 13.41
CA VAL A 61 -5.56 3.09 13.25
C VAL A 61 -6.32 4.05 14.14
N PHE A 62 -5.64 4.62 15.12
CA PHE A 62 -6.20 5.47 16.15
C PHE A 62 -5.93 6.96 15.88
N LYS A 63 -6.92 7.80 16.10
CA LYS A 63 -6.74 9.26 16.14
C LYS A 63 -5.76 9.67 17.24
N ASN A 64 -5.93 9.07 18.42
CA ASN A 64 -5.07 9.30 19.59
C ASN A 64 -4.20 8.06 19.83
N ALA A 65 -2.88 8.27 19.97
CA ALA A 65 -1.95 7.19 20.17
C ALA A 65 -2.28 6.35 21.42
N ARG A 66 -2.22 5.02 21.31
CA ARG A 66 -2.42 4.04 22.38
C ARG A 66 -1.11 3.36 22.76
N SER A 67 -1.03 2.83 23.97
CA SER A 67 0.12 2.04 24.38
C SER A 67 -0.02 0.59 23.92
N PHE A 68 1.11 -0.07 23.73
CA PHE A 68 1.16 -1.49 23.35
C PHE A 68 0.42 -2.36 24.37
N GLU A 69 0.60 -2.11 25.65
CA GLU A 69 -0.02 -2.88 26.75
C GLU A 69 -1.55 -2.76 26.73
N ALA A 70 -2.07 -1.59 26.34
CA ALA A 70 -3.52 -1.43 26.22
C ALA A 70 -4.08 -2.33 25.09
N ILE A 71 -3.42 -2.37 23.95
CA ILE A 71 -3.84 -3.23 22.83
C ILE A 71 -3.64 -4.71 23.19
N GLN A 72 -2.54 -5.07 23.85
CA GLN A 72 -2.27 -6.44 24.29
C GLN A 72 -3.31 -6.95 25.29
N ARG A 73 -3.75 -6.09 26.21
CA ARG A 73 -4.83 -6.41 27.16
C ARG A 73 -6.16 -6.66 26.44
N ASP A 74 -6.48 -5.81 25.45
CA ASP A 74 -7.76 -5.86 24.74
C ASP A 74 -7.81 -7.03 23.73
N PHE A 75 -6.66 -7.41 23.14
CA PHE A 75 -6.54 -8.52 22.15
C PHE A 75 -5.60 -9.62 22.63
N LYS A 76 -5.99 -10.27 23.72
CA LYS A 76 -5.19 -11.35 24.34
C LYS A 76 -4.95 -12.52 23.39
N GLY A 77 -3.68 -12.95 23.32
CA GLY A 77 -3.23 -14.04 22.47
C GLY A 77 -2.95 -13.66 21.02
N ALA A 78 -3.20 -12.41 20.61
CA ALA A 78 -2.81 -11.92 19.32
C ALA A 78 -1.30 -11.59 19.28
N ARG A 79 -0.66 -11.82 18.12
CA ARG A 79 0.64 -11.22 17.81
C ARG A 79 0.38 -9.77 17.37
N ILE A 80 1.00 -8.83 18.04
CA ILE A 80 0.79 -7.39 17.84
C ILE A 80 2.08 -6.75 17.38
N GLU A 81 2.00 -5.99 16.32
CA GLU A 81 3.12 -5.25 15.73
C GLU A 81 2.71 -3.78 15.56
N GLU A 82 3.61 -2.86 15.93
CA GLU A 82 3.43 -1.45 15.60
C GLU A 82 3.64 -1.27 14.08
N THR A 83 2.77 -0.53 13.43
CA THR A 83 2.95 -0.23 11.99
C THR A 83 2.98 1.27 11.74
N LEU A 84 4.00 1.72 11.02
CA LEU A 84 4.14 3.11 10.58
C LEU A 84 3.67 3.28 9.14
N ASN A 85 3.71 2.20 8.35
CA ASN A 85 3.28 2.21 6.96
C ASN A 85 1.90 1.56 6.81
N ILE A 86 0.86 2.39 6.90
CA ILE A 86 -0.54 1.95 6.78
C ILE A 86 -0.85 1.40 5.39
N VAL A 87 -0.25 1.97 4.33
CA VAL A 87 -0.45 1.52 2.95
C VAL A 87 0.06 0.08 2.77
N SER A 88 1.29 -0.20 3.25
CA SER A 88 1.83 -1.56 3.23
C SER A 88 1.00 -2.53 4.06
N ALA A 89 0.50 -2.11 5.23
CA ALA A 89 -0.35 -2.93 6.09
C ALA A 89 -1.69 -3.27 5.41
N VAL A 90 -2.34 -2.30 4.74
CA VAL A 90 -3.58 -2.53 3.99
C VAL A 90 -3.36 -3.51 2.83
N ASN A 91 -2.26 -3.37 2.09
CA ASN A 91 -1.93 -4.31 1.00
C ASN A 91 -1.62 -5.71 1.52
N TYR A 92 -1.01 -5.81 2.71
CA TYR A 92 -0.74 -7.09 3.33
C TYR A 92 -2.02 -7.83 3.77
N LEU A 93 -3.11 -7.11 4.08
CA LEU A 93 -4.40 -7.76 4.37
C LEU A 93 -4.85 -8.71 3.25
N VAL A 94 -4.60 -8.37 2.00
CA VAL A 94 -4.99 -9.19 0.83
C VAL A 94 -3.80 -9.87 0.14
N HIS A 95 -2.61 -9.80 0.74
CA HIS A 95 -1.35 -10.29 0.16
C HIS A 95 -1.01 -9.69 -1.20
N ASN A 96 -1.42 -8.44 -1.46
CA ASN A 96 -1.07 -7.74 -2.70
C ASN A 96 0.46 -7.65 -2.84
N GLY A 97 0.99 -7.99 -4.02
CA GLY A 97 2.43 -8.02 -4.27
C GLY A 97 3.19 -9.16 -3.56
N LYS A 98 2.51 -10.22 -3.10
CA LYS A 98 3.11 -11.40 -2.46
C LYS A 98 2.88 -12.64 -3.31
N PRO A 99 3.76 -12.94 -4.32
CA PRO A 99 3.52 -14.00 -5.31
C PRO A 99 3.44 -15.41 -4.70
N ASN A 100 4.07 -15.62 -3.54
CA ASN A 100 4.08 -16.92 -2.84
C ASN A 100 2.93 -17.09 -1.83
N LYS A 101 1.94 -16.19 -1.82
CA LYS A 101 0.80 -16.24 -0.92
C LYS A 101 -0.50 -16.21 -1.69
N TYR A 102 -1.57 -16.81 -1.11
CA TYR A 102 -2.90 -16.71 -1.66
C TYR A 102 -3.35 -15.24 -1.67
N ALA A 103 -3.72 -14.72 -2.84
CA ALA A 103 -4.26 -13.37 -2.97
C ALA A 103 -5.75 -13.35 -2.62
N TYR A 104 -6.12 -12.64 -1.56
CA TYR A 104 -7.51 -12.50 -1.14
C TYR A 104 -8.20 -11.36 -1.88
N ASP A 105 -9.52 -11.50 -2.09
CA ASP A 105 -10.33 -10.44 -2.67
C ASP A 105 -10.48 -9.27 -1.67
N LYS A 106 -10.38 -8.04 -2.18
CA LYS A 106 -10.54 -6.82 -1.37
C LYS A 106 -11.94 -6.69 -0.77
N SER A 107 -12.97 -7.24 -1.42
CA SER A 107 -14.34 -7.27 -0.91
C SER A 107 -14.52 -8.10 0.36
N ALA A 108 -13.58 -9.01 0.66
CA ALA A 108 -13.58 -9.79 1.89
C ALA A 108 -13.11 -9.00 3.13
N ILE A 109 -12.60 -7.78 2.94
CA ILE A 109 -12.16 -6.93 4.05
C ILE A 109 -13.37 -6.32 4.74
N VAL A 110 -13.45 -6.49 6.06
CA VAL A 110 -14.41 -5.81 6.91
C VAL A 110 -13.78 -4.53 7.48
N THR A 111 -14.46 -3.39 7.33
CA THR A 111 -13.97 -2.08 7.78
C THR A 111 -15.11 -1.16 8.18
N ASN A 112 -14.85 -0.20 9.07
CA ASN A 112 -15.80 0.87 9.39
C ASN A 112 -15.72 2.06 8.39
N SER A 113 -14.74 2.08 7.49
CA SER A 113 -14.57 3.18 6.54
C SER A 113 -14.09 2.69 5.16
N PRO A 114 -15.03 2.27 4.28
CA PRO A 114 -14.70 1.80 2.93
C PRO A 114 -13.94 2.84 2.10
N ASN A 115 -14.30 4.12 2.19
CA ASN A 115 -13.64 5.19 1.44
C ASN A 115 -12.19 5.39 1.89
N TRP A 116 -11.93 5.37 3.20
CA TRP A 116 -10.57 5.41 3.73
C TRP A 116 -9.76 4.21 3.24
N LEU A 117 -10.31 3.00 3.31
CA LEU A 117 -9.65 1.78 2.84
C LEU A 117 -9.33 1.87 1.34
N LYS A 118 -10.31 2.29 0.52
CA LYS A 118 -10.15 2.49 -0.92
C LYS A 118 -9.01 3.47 -1.22
N SER A 119 -8.92 4.59 -0.51
CA SER A 119 -7.84 5.57 -0.69
C SER A 119 -6.45 4.98 -0.47
N LYS A 120 -6.28 4.00 0.45
CA LYS A 120 -4.99 3.34 0.71
C LYS A 120 -4.58 2.38 -0.41
N PHE A 121 -5.53 1.67 -1.02
CA PHE A 121 -5.26 0.86 -2.22
C PHE A 121 -4.93 1.72 -3.44
N GLN A 122 -5.56 2.88 -3.58
CA GLN A 122 -5.31 3.81 -4.67
C GLN A 122 -3.87 4.38 -4.65
N VAL A 123 -3.33 4.67 -3.48
CA VAL A 123 -1.93 5.14 -3.35
C VAL A 123 -0.96 4.16 -4.01
N VAL A 124 -1.12 2.85 -3.78
CA VAL A 124 -0.22 1.83 -4.39
C VAL A 124 -0.35 1.80 -5.90
N LYS A 125 -1.58 1.77 -6.43
CA LYS A 125 -1.79 1.81 -7.90
C LYS A 125 -1.13 3.02 -8.53
N ARG A 126 -1.24 4.19 -7.88
CA ARG A 126 -0.63 5.42 -8.36
C ARG A 126 0.90 5.36 -8.33
N GLU A 127 1.48 4.81 -7.27
CA GLU A 127 2.93 4.63 -7.17
C GLU A 127 3.43 3.68 -8.25
N GLU A 128 2.78 2.53 -8.43
CA GLU A 128 3.09 1.55 -9.47
C GLU A 128 2.98 2.17 -10.88
N PHE A 129 1.91 2.92 -11.14
CA PHE A 129 1.71 3.61 -12.42
C PHE A 129 2.80 4.66 -12.69
N ILE A 130 3.12 5.50 -11.70
CA ILE A 130 4.17 6.50 -11.85
C ILE A 130 5.53 5.83 -12.09
N GLU A 131 5.83 4.74 -11.36
CA GLU A 131 7.09 4.02 -11.51
C GLU A 131 7.23 3.35 -12.88
N ASP A 132 6.17 2.78 -13.40
CA ASP A 132 6.14 2.11 -14.70
C ASP A 132 6.36 3.11 -15.85
N LYS A 133 5.65 4.25 -15.82
CA LYS A 133 5.73 5.28 -16.85
C LYS A 133 6.84 6.33 -16.61
N LEU A 134 7.61 6.20 -15.55
CA LEU A 134 8.61 7.20 -15.17
C LEU A 134 9.62 7.50 -16.30
N PRO A 135 10.18 6.52 -17.04
CA PRO A 135 11.04 6.79 -18.17
C PRO A 135 10.37 7.63 -19.25
N TYR A 136 9.10 7.37 -19.57
CA TYR A 136 8.34 8.14 -20.54
C TYR A 136 8.20 9.61 -20.13
N TYR A 137 7.77 9.87 -18.90
CA TYR A 137 7.62 11.23 -18.38
C TYR A 137 8.93 12.01 -18.35
N ILE A 138 10.04 11.35 -18.04
CA ILE A 138 11.35 12.00 -17.98
C ILE A 138 11.91 12.24 -19.39
N LEU A 139 11.97 11.19 -20.23
CA LEU A 139 12.74 11.20 -21.47
C LEU A 139 11.94 11.73 -22.67
N VAL A 140 10.62 11.60 -22.66
CA VAL A 140 9.75 12.04 -23.75
C VAL A 140 9.09 13.37 -23.41
N GLU A 141 8.45 13.48 -22.25
CA GLU A 141 7.71 14.69 -21.85
C GLU A 141 8.57 15.74 -21.12
N GLY A 142 9.82 15.41 -20.81
CA GLY A 142 10.76 16.36 -20.21
C GLY A 142 10.51 16.71 -18.74
N TYR A 143 9.80 15.84 -17.99
CA TYR A 143 9.64 15.99 -16.53
C TYR A 143 10.86 15.43 -15.78
N ASP A 144 12.02 15.94 -16.12
CA ASP A 144 13.36 15.49 -15.70
C ASP A 144 13.71 15.76 -14.23
N THR A 145 12.85 16.46 -13.51
CA THR A 145 13.07 16.79 -12.10
C THR A 145 11.91 16.36 -11.22
N TYR A 146 12.22 16.07 -9.96
CA TYR A 146 11.23 15.74 -8.94
C TYR A 146 10.10 16.77 -8.84
N LEU A 147 10.45 18.07 -8.87
CA LEU A 147 9.45 19.14 -8.78
C LEU A 147 8.52 19.21 -10.00
N ARG A 148 9.03 18.94 -11.21
CA ARG A 148 8.21 18.88 -12.42
C ARG A 148 7.23 17.72 -12.37
N LEU A 149 7.69 16.55 -11.95
CA LEU A 149 6.82 15.37 -11.73
C LEU A 149 5.77 15.63 -10.64
N CYS A 150 6.14 16.23 -9.52
CA CYS A 150 5.16 16.61 -8.49
C CYS A 150 4.07 17.53 -9.07
N ARG A 151 4.43 18.50 -9.88
CA ARG A 151 3.46 19.40 -10.54
C ARG A 151 2.58 18.67 -11.55
N ARG A 152 3.16 17.74 -12.35
CA ARG A 152 2.43 16.94 -13.33
C ARG A 152 1.34 16.10 -12.68
N PHE A 153 1.67 15.47 -11.56
CA PHE A 153 0.75 14.59 -10.84
C PHE A 153 -0.08 15.30 -9.77
N GLY A 154 0.00 16.64 -9.66
CA GLY A 154 -0.72 17.40 -8.63
C GLY A 154 -0.36 16.98 -7.20
N ALA A 155 0.79 16.35 -6.98
CA ALA A 155 1.21 15.82 -5.71
C ALA A 155 2.05 16.84 -4.94
N SER A 156 1.79 16.98 -3.63
CA SER A 156 2.66 17.78 -2.75
C SER A 156 4.01 17.08 -2.54
N GLN A 157 4.03 15.75 -2.63
CA GLN A 157 5.23 14.93 -2.47
C GLN A 157 5.05 13.59 -3.19
N LEU A 158 6.07 13.16 -3.93
CA LEU A 158 6.17 11.81 -4.49
C LEU A 158 6.94 10.89 -3.53
N PRO A 159 6.79 9.56 -3.62
CA PRO A 159 7.56 8.61 -2.82
C PRO A 159 9.07 8.81 -2.94
N SER A 160 9.79 8.69 -1.83
CA SER A 160 11.25 8.87 -1.80
C SER A 160 12.05 8.04 -2.80
N PRO A 161 11.68 6.78 -3.11
CA PRO A 161 12.39 5.98 -4.12
C PRO A 161 12.39 6.60 -5.52
N ILE A 162 11.38 7.42 -5.88
CA ILE A 162 11.29 8.05 -7.20
C ILE A 162 12.45 9.01 -7.45
N ILE A 163 12.95 9.71 -6.44
CA ILE A 163 14.09 10.63 -6.58
C ILE A 163 15.33 9.89 -7.10
N SER A 164 15.64 8.75 -6.49
CA SER A 164 16.78 7.93 -6.91
C SER A 164 16.59 7.37 -8.32
N LYS A 165 15.36 7.00 -8.68
CA LYS A 165 15.03 6.50 -10.04
C LYS A 165 15.14 7.58 -11.10
N ILE A 166 14.71 8.82 -10.84
CA ILE A 166 14.88 9.96 -11.74
C ILE A 166 16.37 10.14 -12.09
N ASN A 167 17.22 10.18 -11.07
CA ASN A 167 18.66 10.36 -11.27
C ASN A 167 19.27 9.18 -12.04
N ALA A 168 18.87 7.95 -11.76
CA ALA A 168 19.35 6.76 -12.46
C ALA A 168 18.95 6.76 -13.93
N ILE A 169 17.71 7.14 -14.27
CA ILE A 169 17.21 7.22 -15.65
C ILE A 169 17.96 8.30 -16.41
N ASN A 170 18.09 9.51 -15.87
CA ASN A 170 18.81 10.61 -16.51
C ASN A 170 20.28 10.23 -16.76
N CYS A 171 20.97 9.69 -15.74
CA CYS A 171 22.37 9.31 -15.86
C CYS A 171 22.59 8.19 -16.89
N SER A 172 21.73 7.17 -16.89
CA SER A 172 21.80 6.07 -17.87
C SER A 172 21.56 6.60 -19.30
N PHE A 173 20.57 7.47 -19.48
CA PHE A 173 20.25 8.04 -20.78
C PHE A 173 21.35 8.97 -21.32
N GLU A 174 22.02 9.72 -20.47
CA GLU A 174 23.14 10.62 -20.84
C GLU A 174 24.36 9.83 -21.36
N THR A 175 24.52 8.56 -20.97
CA THR A 175 25.62 7.70 -21.45
C THR A 175 25.34 7.08 -22.80
N GLU A 176 24.10 7.12 -23.32
CA GLU A 176 23.73 6.55 -24.60
C GLU A 176 24.17 7.40 -25.80
N THR A 177 24.39 6.74 -26.94
CA THR A 177 24.60 7.43 -28.23
C THR A 177 23.34 8.15 -28.67
N LEU A 178 23.46 9.18 -29.51
CA LEU A 178 22.31 9.92 -30.03
C LEU A 178 21.29 9.01 -30.73
N GLU A 179 21.77 8.06 -31.53
CA GLU A 179 20.91 7.11 -32.24
C GLU A 179 20.12 6.22 -31.27
N ASN A 180 20.78 5.73 -30.21
CA ASN A 180 20.11 4.94 -29.18
C ASN A 180 19.10 5.76 -28.38
N ARG A 181 19.40 7.03 -28.08
CA ARG A 181 18.45 7.93 -27.39
C ARG A 181 17.15 8.09 -28.18
N GLU A 182 17.24 8.29 -29.49
CA GLU A 182 16.05 8.42 -30.33
C GLU A 182 15.25 7.11 -30.39
N LYS A 183 15.91 5.95 -30.51
CA LYS A 183 15.25 4.64 -30.47
C LYS A 183 14.55 4.38 -29.12
N ILE A 184 15.19 4.73 -28.02
CA ILE A 184 14.59 4.60 -26.67
C ILE A 184 13.34 5.48 -26.56
N LYS A 185 13.41 6.75 -26.97
CA LYS A 185 12.26 7.67 -26.95
C LYS A 185 11.12 7.16 -27.83
N GLN A 186 11.42 6.71 -29.04
CA GLN A 186 10.41 6.19 -29.96
C GLN A 186 9.70 4.96 -29.37
N GLY A 187 10.45 4.02 -28.79
CA GLY A 187 9.88 2.85 -28.12
C GLY A 187 8.98 3.23 -26.93
N LEU A 188 9.34 4.26 -26.16
CA LEU A 188 8.52 4.76 -25.07
C LEU A 188 7.22 5.43 -25.57
N VAL A 189 7.29 6.18 -26.68
CA VAL A 189 6.10 6.77 -27.34
C VAL A 189 5.17 5.68 -27.86
N GLU A 190 5.70 4.63 -28.47
CA GLU A 190 4.90 3.50 -28.96
C GLU A 190 4.22 2.76 -27.80
N MET A 191 4.89 2.63 -26.66
CA MET A 191 4.37 1.92 -25.49
C MET A 191 3.35 2.73 -24.69
N TYR A 192 3.54 4.03 -24.54
CA TYR A 192 2.79 4.87 -23.60
C TYR A 192 2.11 6.10 -24.24
N GLY A 193 2.49 6.50 -25.45
CA GLY A 193 2.04 7.76 -26.10
C GLY A 193 0.57 7.78 -26.55
N GLY A 194 -0.16 6.65 -26.47
CA GLY A 194 -1.58 6.56 -26.82
C GLY A 194 -2.53 6.53 -25.62
N SER A 195 -2.06 6.70 -24.40
CA SER A 195 -2.83 6.45 -23.17
C SER A 195 -3.50 7.69 -22.57
N GLU A 196 -3.86 8.70 -23.36
CA GLU A 196 -4.61 9.88 -22.86
C GLU A 196 -5.93 9.51 -22.14
N GLN A 197 -6.57 8.40 -22.51
CA GLN A 197 -7.81 7.95 -21.86
C GLN A 197 -7.61 7.38 -20.44
N GLU A 198 -6.43 6.88 -20.10
CA GLU A 198 -6.13 6.42 -18.74
C GLU A 198 -5.82 7.58 -17.78
N GLU A 199 -5.43 8.75 -18.29
CA GLU A 199 -5.12 9.92 -17.48
C GLU A 199 -6.36 10.56 -16.85
N ASP A 200 -7.52 10.51 -17.50
CA ASP A 200 -8.77 11.05 -16.97
C ASP A 200 -9.26 10.26 -15.75
N GLU A 201 -9.05 8.94 -15.69
CA GLU A 201 -9.36 8.13 -14.50
C GLU A 201 -8.53 8.53 -13.26
N TRP A 202 -7.35 9.15 -13.45
CA TRP A 202 -6.46 9.53 -12.35
C TRP A 202 -6.70 10.94 -11.82
N ASN A 203 -7.24 11.83 -12.66
CA ASN A 203 -7.58 13.19 -12.25
C ASN A 203 -8.80 13.23 -11.33
N ASP A 204 -9.67 12.21 -11.38
CA ASP A 204 -10.85 12.07 -10.51
C ASP A 204 -10.55 11.41 -9.15
N LEU A 205 -9.28 11.03 -8.86
CA LEU A 205 -8.91 10.47 -7.58
C LEU A 205 -8.68 11.59 -6.54
N PRO A 206 -9.44 11.63 -5.43
CA PRO A 206 -9.24 12.62 -4.38
C PRO A 206 -7.85 12.45 -3.74
N PHE A 207 -7.14 13.57 -3.59
CA PHE A 207 -5.86 13.66 -2.89
C PHE A 207 -6.03 13.59 -1.38
#